data_3b28553c1714725aed62bc525c49d8d5
#
_entry.id   3b28553c1714725aed62bc525c49d8d5
#
_cell.length_a   1.000
_cell.length_b   1.000
_cell.length_c   1.000
_cell.angle_alpha   90.00
_cell.angle_beta   90.00
_cell.angle_gamma   90.00
#
_symmetry.space_group_name_H-M   'P 1'
#
loop_
_entity.id
_entity.type
_entity.pdbx_description
1 polymer ?
#
loop_
_entity_poly.entity_id
_entity_poly.type
_entity_poly.pdbx_seq_one_letter_code
_entity_poly.pdbx_strand_id
1 'polypeptide(L)'
;MEVVLEECYSGSIPPMFWGPPGVGKSDCVRGFTKKKNIGCIDIRLSQYDPVDLRGVPRVETLVQRIEALEKSIEVAQRLKLDDEVKTLQDMVSKTMEALCDRGNTVTTQWAAPNFLPVPERDGERGILFLDEITSADGQVQAAAYQLVLDRRLGDYELPDGWLVVAAGNRPEDRAVVKDMSSALANRFCHFEVEYDLGDWVEWAFKAKIDSRVISYHRYKEGSSLYKFDPTSNDKAFPTPRTWERVSDALKNQEGIIPTDTIQGCVGIGEGVEFEAFCDLRSHIPNPDAILAAACKGEKPKLPDLGQEIKMTKKKRVRDETGALVVKEVKYEFDGSCLLYMLLTAIATKTSKDNLEGIWNLVDQLADHDHHRDYSVWFLSDCLTVERTLVSGFQRGQRLLAWSRTNKDLVASLRHASIKP
;
A
#
# COMPACT_ATOMS: atom_id res chain seq x y z
N MET A 1 -3.61 1.68 -9.49
CA MET A 1 -3.46 0.23 -9.16
C MET A 1 -4.79 -0.44 -8.81
N GLU A 2 -5.65 0.11 -7.97
CA GLU A 2 -6.91 -0.53 -7.57
C GLU A 2 -7.87 -0.77 -8.76
N VAL A 3 -8.00 0.20 -9.68
CA VAL A 3 -8.84 0.07 -10.89
C VAL A 3 -8.34 -1.08 -11.78
N VAL A 4 -7.03 -1.15 -11.98
CA VAL A 4 -6.40 -2.22 -12.77
C VAL A 4 -6.62 -3.59 -12.12
N LEU A 5 -6.51 -3.69 -10.78
CA LEU A 5 -6.83 -4.94 -10.06
C LEU A 5 -8.29 -5.36 -10.26
N GLU A 6 -9.23 -4.41 -10.26
CA GLU A 6 -10.65 -4.69 -10.50
C GLU A 6 -10.89 -5.26 -11.90
N GLU A 7 -10.29 -4.62 -12.92
CA GLU A 7 -10.40 -5.07 -14.31
C GLU A 7 -9.77 -6.45 -14.52
N CYS A 8 -8.56 -6.64 -13.99
CA CYS A 8 -7.84 -7.91 -14.07
C CYS A 8 -8.56 -9.04 -13.31
N TYR A 9 -9.11 -8.75 -12.14
CA TYR A 9 -9.86 -9.72 -11.34
C TYR A 9 -11.15 -10.14 -12.06
N SER A 10 -11.87 -9.19 -12.62
CA SER A 10 -13.10 -9.45 -13.37
C SER A 10 -12.86 -10.22 -14.68
N GLY A 11 -11.71 -9.96 -15.33
CA GLY A 11 -11.32 -10.64 -16.58
C GLY A 11 -10.51 -11.92 -16.37
N SER A 12 -10.19 -12.31 -15.14
CA SER A 12 -9.28 -13.43 -14.81
C SER A 12 -7.91 -13.31 -15.48
N ILE A 13 -7.41 -12.08 -15.64
CA ILE A 13 -6.15 -11.75 -16.30
C ILE A 13 -5.07 -11.60 -15.22
N PRO A 14 -4.00 -12.40 -15.18
CA PRO A 14 -2.96 -12.26 -14.17
C PRO A 14 -2.13 -10.98 -14.39
N PRO A 15 -2.16 -9.99 -13.46
CA PRO A 15 -1.34 -8.80 -13.57
C PRO A 15 0.03 -8.99 -12.94
N MET A 16 1.04 -8.34 -13.51
CA MET A 16 2.38 -8.15 -12.96
C MET A 16 2.61 -6.68 -12.66
N PHE A 17 2.84 -6.35 -11.39
CA PHE A 17 3.11 -4.99 -10.95
C PHE A 17 4.61 -4.75 -10.77
N TRP A 18 5.17 -3.86 -11.58
CA TRP A 18 6.54 -3.40 -11.51
C TRP A 18 6.62 -2.09 -10.75
N GLY A 19 7.62 -1.93 -9.92
CA GLY A 19 7.86 -0.64 -9.26
C GLY A 19 8.84 -0.76 -8.11
N PRO A 20 9.31 0.38 -7.61
CA PRO A 20 10.35 0.41 -6.60
C PRO A 20 9.89 -0.18 -5.26
N PRO A 21 10.85 -0.61 -4.42
CA PRO A 21 10.54 -1.11 -3.09
C PRO A 21 9.88 -0.02 -2.22
N GLY A 22 8.86 -0.39 -1.46
CA GLY A 22 8.18 0.54 -0.54
C GLY A 22 7.14 1.46 -1.16
N VAL A 23 6.81 1.31 -2.46
CA VAL A 23 5.76 2.09 -3.14
C VAL A 23 4.33 1.68 -2.76
N GLY A 24 4.16 0.57 -2.03
CA GLY A 24 2.84 0.11 -1.56
C GLY A 24 2.16 -0.97 -2.41
N LYS A 25 2.89 -1.67 -3.30
CA LYS A 25 2.32 -2.75 -4.16
C LYS A 25 1.53 -3.77 -3.35
N SER A 26 2.13 -4.37 -2.33
CA SER A 26 1.53 -5.41 -1.49
C SER A 26 0.36 -4.87 -0.67
N ASP A 27 0.48 -3.64 -0.16
CA ASP A 27 -0.58 -3.01 0.64
C ASP A 27 -1.82 -2.68 -0.20
N CYS A 28 -1.63 -2.32 -1.47
CA CYS A 28 -2.71 -2.09 -2.41
C CYS A 28 -3.49 -3.38 -2.71
N VAL A 29 -2.80 -4.52 -2.91
CA VAL A 29 -3.43 -5.83 -3.12
C VAL A 29 -4.23 -6.24 -1.88
N ARG A 30 -3.64 -6.13 -0.68
CA ARG A 30 -4.33 -6.42 0.58
C ARG A 30 -5.53 -5.49 0.84
N GLY A 31 -5.39 -4.20 0.51
CA GLY A 31 -6.47 -3.22 0.59
C GLY A 31 -7.64 -3.56 -0.32
N PHE A 32 -7.34 -3.97 -1.55
CA PHE A 32 -8.33 -4.40 -2.53
C PHE A 32 -9.10 -5.65 -2.06
N THR A 33 -8.39 -6.70 -1.62
CA THR A 33 -9.03 -7.94 -1.15
C THR A 33 -9.90 -7.69 0.07
N LYS A 34 -9.44 -6.86 1.02
CA LYS A 34 -10.22 -6.45 2.19
C LYS A 34 -11.49 -5.69 1.80
N LYS A 35 -11.40 -4.77 0.84
CA LYS A 35 -12.55 -3.99 0.35
C LYS A 35 -13.59 -4.87 -0.35
N LYS A 36 -13.13 -5.88 -1.08
CA LYS A 36 -13.98 -6.86 -1.79
C LYS A 36 -14.48 -7.99 -0.89
N ASN A 37 -13.95 -8.12 0.32
CA ASN A 37 -14.23 -9.23 1.24
C ASN A 37 -13.95 -10.60 0.60
N ILE A 38 -12.76 -10.74 -0.01
CA ILE A 38 -12.25 -11.97 -0.63
C ILE A 38 -10.95 -12.42 0.02
N GLY A 39 -10.57 -13.68 -0.18
CA GLY A 39 -9.33 -14.24 0.35
C GLY A 39 -8.07 -13.53 -0.19
N CYS A 40 -7.01 -13.52 0.60
CA CYS A 40 -5.72 -12.99 0.20
C CYS A 40 -4.60 -13.86 0.78
N ILE A 41 -3.84 -14.50 -0.09
CA ILE A 41 -2.63 -15.24 0.30
C ILE A 41 -1.45 -14.54 -0.33
N ASP A 42 -0.50 -14.11 0.51
CA ASP A 42 0.68 -13.34 0.14
C ASP A 42 1.92 -14.24 0.30
N ILE A 43 2.57 -14.56 -0.81
CA ILE A 43 3.74 -15.43 -0.87
C ILE A 43 4.92 -14.62 -1.40
N ARG A 44 5.98 -14.49 -0.58
CA ARG A 44 7.23 -13.89 -1.00
C ARG A 44 8.13 -14.94 -1.60
N LEU A 45 8.14 -15.03 -2.92
CA LEU A 45 8.85 -16.07 -3.66
C LEU A 45 10.36 -16.07 -3.42
N SER A 46 10.96 -14.96 -3.05
CA SER A 46 12.39 -14.86 -2.69
C SER A 46 12.77 -15.66 -1.44
N GLN A 47 11.80 -16.09 -0.62
CA GLN A 47 12.01 -16.83 0.63
C GLN A 47 11.77 -18.33 0.50
N TYR A 48 11.40 -18.81 -0.69
CA TYR A 48 11.01 -20.20 -0.93
C TYR A 48 12.02 -20.93 -1.81
N ASP A 49 12.23 -22.19 -1.49
CA ASP A 49 12.91 -23.12 -2.36
C ASP A 49 11.92 -23.78 -3.35
N PRO A 50 12.39 -24.28 -4.50
CA PRO A 50 11.52 -24.95 -5.48
C PRO A 50 10.69 -26.12 -4.91
N VAL A 51 11.23 -26.81 -3.92
CA VAL A 51 10.56 -27.92 -3.23
C VAL A 51 9.39 -27.41 -2.37
N ASP A 52 9.55 -26.25 -1.75
CA ASP A 52 8.50 -25.67 -0.92
C ASP A 52 7.25 -25.34 -1.75
N LEU A 53 7.44 -24.88 -3.00
CA LEU A 53 6.34 -24.59 -3.90
C LEU A 53 5.69 -25.84 -4.46
N ARG A 54 6.50 -26.80 -4.94
CA ARG A 54 6.01 -28.05 -5.55
C ARG A 54 5.42 -29.02 -4.55
N GLY A 55 5.72 -28.83 -3.26
CA GLY A 55 5.38 -29.75 -2.20
C GLY A 55 6.38 -30.89 -2.05
N VAL A 56 6.12 -31.78 -1.08
CA VAL A 56 6.98 -32.89 -0.75
C VAL A 56 6.42 -34.17 -1.37
N PRO A 57 7.24 -34.92 -2.13
CA PRO A 57 6.80 -36.20 -2.65
C PRO A 57 6.59 -37.18 -1.49
N ARG A 58 5.39 -37.73 -1.37
CA ARG A 58 5.08 -38.87 -0.51
C ARG A 58 5.08 -40.13 -1.31
N VAL A 59 5.91 -41.03 -0.91
CA VAL A 59 5.97 -42.38 -1.51
C VAL A 59 5.04 -43.26 -0.69
N GLU A 60 3.99 -43.75 -1.30
CA GLU A 60 3.02 -44.65 -0.65
C GLU A 60 2.67 -45.80 -1.57
N THR A 61 2.34 -46.92 -0.98
CA THR A 61 1.79 -48.07 -1.72
C THR A 61 0.28 -47.87 -1.92
N LEU A 62 -0.32 -48.51 -2.92
CA LEU A 62 -1.76 -48.46 -3.13
C LEU A 62 -2.56 -48.93 -1.91
N VAL A 63 -2.03 -49.88 -1.15
CA VAL A 63 -2.65 -50.33 0.11
C VAL A 63 -2.64 -49.24 1.16
N GLN A 64 -1.50 -48.59 1.38
CA GLN A 64 -1.41 -47.46 2.33
C GLN A 64 -2.34 -46.29 1.95
N ARG A 65 -2.50 -46.04 0.64
CA ARG A 65 -3.42 -45.04 0.13
C ARG A 65 -4.88 -45.37 0.46
N ILE A 66 -5.29 -46.64 0.27
CA ILE A 66 -6.64 -47.12 0.59
C ILE A 66 -6.90 -46.91 2.11
N GLU A 67 -5.96 -47.34 2.97
CA GLU A 67 -6.08 -47.16 4.42
C GLU A 67 -6.21 -45.70 4.84
N ALA A 68 -5.50 -44.77 4.17
CA ALA A 68 -5.60 -43.32 4.41
C ALA A 68 -6.95 -42.76 3.99
N LEU A 69 -7.46 -43.19 2.81
CA LEU A 69 -8.77 -42.77 2.31
C LEU A 69 -9.89 -43.27 3.22
N GLU A 70 -9.83 -44.54 3.70
CA GLU A 70 -10.82 -45.10 4.63
C GLU A 70 -10.87 -44.33 5.95
N LYS A 71 -9.73 -43.94 6.51
CA LYS A 71 -9.68 -43.06 7.70
C LYS A 71 -10.32 -41.70 7.43
N SER A 72 -10.10 -41.14 6.25
CA SER A 72 -10.71 -39.87 5.85
C SER A 72 -12.24 -39.98 5.72
N ILE A 73 -12.74 -41.11 5.20
CA ILE A 73 -14.18 -41.42 5.14
C ILE A 73 -14.77 -41.46 6.57
N GLU A 74 -14.11 -42.14 7.51
CA GLU A 74 -14.58 -42.17 8.91
C GLU A 74 -14.70 -40.75 9.53
N VAL A 75 -13.74 -39.87 9.24
CA VAL A 75 -13.78 -38.49 9.71
C VAL A 75 -14.90 -37.71 9.05
N ALA A 76 -15.05 -37.80 7.71
CA ALA A 76 -16.12 -37.12 6.97
C ALA A 76 -17.52 -37.58 7.41
N GLN A 77 -17.69 -38.89 7.69
CA GLN A 77 -18.94 -39.42 8.25
C GLN A 77 -19.26 -38.87 9.62
N ARG A 78 -18.24 -38.74 10.53
CA ARG A 78 -18.43 -38.11 11.85
C ARG A 78 -18.84 -36.66 11.74
N LEU A 79 -18.34 -35.94 10.73
CA LEU A 79 -18.66 -34.54 10.44
C LEU A 79 -19.95 -34.38 9.63
N LYS A 80 -20.61 -35.47 9.20
CA LYS A 80 -21.82 -35.48 8.36
C LYS A 80 -21.66 -34.77 7.02
N LEU A 81 -20.51 -34.97 6.37
CA LEU A 81 -20.16 -34.41 5.06
C LEU A 81 -20.45 -35.45 3.96
N ASP A 82 -21.72 -35.62 3.62
CA ASP A 82 -22.17 -36.72 2.76
C ASP A 82 -21.60 -36.68 1.33
N ASP A 83 -21.37 -35.50 0.77
CA ASP A 83 -20.80 -35.35 -0.57
C ASP A 83 -19.30 -35.68 -0.59
N GLU A 84 -18.56 -35.33 0.44
CA GLU A 84 -17.17 -35.72 0.61
C GLU A 84 -17.02 -37.24 0.82
N VAL A 85 -17.91 -37.85 1.57
CA VAL A 85 -17.94 -39.31 1.77
C VAL A 85 -18.08 -40.03 0.44
N LYS A 86 -18.99 -39.58 -0.45
CA LYS A 86 -19.15 -40.18 -1.79
C LYS A 86 -17.91 -40.03 -2.65
N THR A 87 -17.31 -38.84 -2.63
CA THR A 87 -16.08 -38.57 -3.40
C THR A 87 -14.93 -39.45 -2.94
N LEU A 88 -14.73 -39.57 -1.62
CA LEU A 88 -13.70 -40.44 -1.05
C LEU A 88 -13.95 -41.93 -1.33
N GLN A 89 -15.21 -42.39 -1.31
CA GLN A 89 -15.58 -43.76 -1.67
C GLN A 89 -15.28 -44.06 -3.14
N ASP A 90 -15.53 -43.09 -4.05
CA ASP A 90 -15.18 -43.28 -5.47
C ASP A 90 -13.64 -43.34 -5.66
N MET A 91 -12.89 -42.54 -4.90
CA MET A 91 -11.41 -42.63 -4.89
C MET A 91 -10.91 -43.99 -4.37
N VAL A 92 -11.51 -44.53 -3.33
CA VAL A 92 -11.17 -45.90 -2.83
C VAL A 92 -11.45 -46.94 -3.90
N SER A 93 -12.59 -46.90 -4.57
CA SER A 93 -12.97 -47.84 -5.62
C SER A 93 -11.97 -47.83 -6.78
N LYS A 94 -11.61 -46.61 -7.25
CA LYS A 94 -10.61 -46.44 -8.32
C LYS A 94 -9.23 -46.95 -7.92
N THR A 95 -8.84 -46.75 -6.64
CA THR A 95 -7.55 -47.21 -6.13
C THR A 95 -7.54 -48.73 -5.96
N MET A 96 -8.64 -49.35 -5.58
CA MET A 96 -8.79 -50.80 -5.52
C MET A 96 -8.72 -51.44 -6.90
N GLU A 97 -9.36 -50.87 -7.92
CA GLU A 97 -9.23 -51.31 -9.30
C GLU A 97 -7.75 -51.31 -9.75
N ALA A 98 -7.05 -50.16 -9.48
CA ALA A 98 -5.63 -50.07 -9.81
C ALA A 98 -4.77 -51.08 -9.04
N LEU A 99 -5.12 -51.41 -7.79
CA LEU A 99 -4.46 -52.45 -7.00
C LEU A 99 -4.66 -53.84 -7.61
N CYS A 100 -5.86 -54.13 -8.11
CA CYS A 100 -6.16 -55.39 -8.78
C CYS A 100 -5.41 -55.52 -10.10
N ASP A 101 -5.31 -54.45 -10.89
CA ASP A 101 -4.69 -54.47 -12.22
C ASP A 101 -3.16 -54.47 -12.18
N ARG A 102 -2.56 -53.74 -11.24
CA ARG A 102 -1.12 -53.47 -11.21
C ARG A 102 -0.39 -54.05 -10.00
N GLY A 103 -1.11 -54.69 -9.06
CA GLY A 103 -0.58 -55.12 -7.78
C GLY A 103 -0.27 -53.93 -6.85
N ASN A 104 0.31 -54.24 -5.70
CA ASN A 104 0.67 -53.20 -4.71
C ASN A 104 1.91 -52.40 -5.17
N THR A 105 1.73 -51.58 -6.18
CA THR A 105 2.77 -50.70 -6.72
C THR A 105 2.96 -49.48 -5.84
N VAL A 106 4.20 -48.99 -5.84
CA VAL A 106 4.57 -47.74 -5.17
C VAL A 106 4.18 -46.59 -6.07
N THR A 107 3.42 -45.62 -5.52
CA THR A 107 3.04 -44.39 -6.19
C THR A 107 3.65 -43.22 -5.45
N THR A 108 3.97 -42.17 -6.18
CA THR A 108 4.42 -40.91 -5.59
C THR A 108 3.29 -39.93 -5.68
N GLN A 109 2.84 -39.40 -4.54
CA GLN A 109 1.93 -38.27 -4.48
C GLN A 109 2.68 -37.04 -4.00
N TRP A 110 2.33 -35.88 -4.56
CA TRP A 110 2.88 -34.61 -4.13
C TRP A 110 1.93 -33.97 -3.10
N ALA A 111 2.39 -33.88 -1.84
CA ALA A 111 1.63 -33.14 -0.84
C ALA A 111 1.73 -31.65 -1.15
N ALA A 112 0.60 -31.06 -1.54
CA ALA A 112 0.54 -29.62 -1.81
C ALA A 112 0.92 -28.79 -0.57
N PRO A 113 1.63 -27.65 -0.75
CA PRO A 113 1.98 -26.76 0.34
C PRO A 113 0.74 -26.19 1.04
N ASN A 114 0.79 -26.08 2.36
CA ASN A 114 -0.32 -25.58 3.18
C ASN A 114 -0.69 -24.10 2.91
N PHE A 115 0.20 -23.33 2.28
CA PHE A 115 -0.05 -21.92 1.97
C PHE A 115 -0.83 -21.73 0.67
N LEU A 116 -1.02 -22.75 -0.15
CA LEU A 116 -1.85 -22.61 -1.36
C LEU A 116 -3.33 -22.51 -0.98
N PRO A 117 -4.13 -21.74 -1.75
CA PRO A 117 -5.55 -21.54 -1.48
C PRO A 117 -6.35 -22.84 -1.46
N VAL A 118 -7.19 -22.99 -0.46
CA VAL A 118 -8.16 -24.09 -0.35
C VAL A 118 -9.52 -23.49 -0.04
N PRO A 119 -10.58 -23.76 -0.84
CA PRO A 119 -11.89 -23.12 -0.68
C PRO A 119 -12.47 -23.22 0.75
N GLU A 120 -12.31 -24.38 1.40
CA GLU A 120 -12.84 -24.64 2.75
C GLU A 120 -12.16 -23.80 3.84
N ARG A 121 -10.91 -23.38 3.63
CA ARG A 121 -10.13 -22.59 4.58
C ARG A 121 -10.11 -21.11 4.22
N ASP A 122 -9.93 -20.79 2.95
CA ASP A 122 -9.58 -19.44 2.48
C ASP A 122 -10.72 -18.78 1.71
N GLY A 123 -11.81 -19.52 1.47
CA GLY A 123 -12.97 -19.07 0.72
C GLY A 123 -12.89 -19.34 -0.79
N GLU A 124 -14.04 -19.32 -1.43
CA GLU A 124 -14.23 -19.65 -2.86
C GLU A 124 -13.51 -18.64 -3.79
N ARG A 125 -13.21 -17.43 -3.31
CA ARG A 125 -12.71 -16.32 -4.13
C ARG A 125 -11.58 -15.60 -3.44
N GLY A 126 -10.54 -15.25 -4.20
CA GLY A 126 -9.40 -14.56 -3.62
C GLY A 126 -8.31 -14.17 -4.60
N ILE A 127 -7.23 -13.67 -4.05
CA ILE A 127 -5.98 -13.36 -4.74
C ILE A 127 -4.85 -14.15 -4.13
N LEU A 128 -4.15 -14.90 -4.98
CA LEU A 128 -2.85 -15.48 -4.67
C LEU A 128 -1.78 -14.49 -5.14
N PHE A 129 -1.18 -13.78 -4.20
CA PHE A 129 -0.21 -12.73 -4.48
C PHE A 129 1.22 -13.26 -4.39
N LEU A 130 1.93 -13.23 -5.51
CA LEU A 130 3.31 -13.66 -5.67
C LEU A 130 4.22 -12.44 -5.58
N ASP A 131 4.65 -12.08 -4.38
CA ASP A 131 5.53 -10.93 -4.17
C ASP A 131 7.00 -11.29 -4.42
N GLU A 132 7.79 -10.31 -4.83
CA GLU A 132 9.22 -10.41 -5.08
C GLU A 132 9.60 -11.50 -6.12
N ILE A 133 8.73 -11.75 -7.11
CA ILE A 133 8.96 -12.80 -8.13
C ILE A 133 10.28 -12.62 -8.88
N THR A 134 10.72 -11.37 -9.09
CA THR A 134 11.97 -11.03 -9.77
C THR A 134 13.21 -11.30 -8.93
N SER A 135 13.06 -11.42 -7.61
CA SER A 135 14.17 -11.75 -6.68
C SER A 135 14.29 -13.24 -6.41
N ALA A 136 13.31 -14.04 -6.85
CA ALA A 136 13.27 -15.49 -6.67
C ALA A 136 14.27 -16.23 -7.56
N ASP A 137 14.66 -17.42 -7.15
CA ASP A 137 15.49 -18.29 -7.99
C ASP A 137 14.77 -18.72 -9.27
N GLY A 138 15.53 -18.92 -10.35
CA GLY A 138 14.96 -19.31 -11.64
C GLY A 138 14.14 -20.61 -11.59
N GLN A 139 14.46 -21.54 -10.70
CA GLN A 139 13.66 -22.75 -10.49
C GLN A 139 12.35 -22.48 -9.75
N VAL A 140 12.34 -21.49 -8.82
CA VAL A 140 11.13 -21.01 -8.13
C VAL A 140 10.24 -20.27 -9.12
N GLN A 141 10.83 -19.40 -9.96
CA GLN A 141 10.11 -18.76 -11.05
C GLN A 141 9.49 -19.76 -12.03
N ALA A 142 10.20 -20.86 -12.35
CA ALA A 142 9.67 -21.93 -13.21
C ALA A 142 8.49 -22.68 -12.56
N ALA A 143 8.48 -22.87 -11.24
CA ALA A 143 7.35 -23.45 -10.54
C ALA A 143 6.15 -22.46 -10.53
N ALA A 144 6.39 -21.18 -10.26
CA ALA A 144 5.37 -20.13 -10.35
C ALA A 144 4.78 -20.01 -11.77
N TYR A 145 5.61 -20.23 -12.82
CA TYR A 145 5.13 -20.24 -14.21
C TYR A 145 4.02 -21.26 -14.43
N GLN A 146 4.16 -22.50 -13.91
CA GLN A 146 3.13 -23.53 -14.04
C GLN A 146 1.83 -23.10 -13.35
N LEU A 147 1.93 -22.50 -12.19
CA LEU A 147 0.78 -21.99 -11.43
C LEU A 147 0.05 -20.87 -12.17
N VAL A 148 0.78 -19.97 -12.81
CA VAL A 148 0.19 -18.84 -13.58
C VAL A 148 -0.45 -19.33 -14.89
N LEU A 149 0.23 -20.27 -15.59
CA LEU A 149 -0.22 -20.74 -16.90
C LEU A 149 -1.35 -21.76 -16.80
N ASP A 150 -1.09 -22.83 -16.03
CA ASP A 150 -1.94 -24.02 -16.00
C ASP A 150 -2.90 -24.01 -14.81
N ARG A 151 -2.78 -23.02 -13.93
CA ARG A 151 -3.50 -22.93 -12.65
C ARG A 151 -3.27 -24.18 -11.78
N ARG A 152 -2.12 -24.82 -11.96
CA ARG A 152 -1.73 -26.07 -11.29
C ARG A 152 -0.31 -26.00 -10.79
N LEU A 153 -0.05 -26.80 -9.75
CA LEU A 153 1.28 -27.00 -9.22
C LEU A 153 1.41 -28.45 -8.72
N GLY A 154 2.03 -29.31 -9.51
CA GLY A 154 1.97 -30.75 -9.27
C GLY A 154 0.53 -31.27 -9.33
N ASP A 155 0.07 -31.89 -8.24
CA ASP A 155 -1.30 -32.42 -8.10
C ASP A 155 -2.31 -31.36 -7.61
N TYR A 156 -1.82 -30.17 -7.21
CA TYR A 156 -2.68 -29.09 -6.75
C TYR A 156 -3.27 -28.31 -7.94
N GLU A 157 -4.56 -27.98 -7.85
CA GLU A 157 -5.28 -27.13 -8.78
C GLU A 157 -5.79 -25.87 -8.08
N LEU A 158 -5.46 -24.68 -8.63
CA LEU A 158 -5.89 -23.40 -8.08
C LEU A 158 -7.41 -23.21 -8.29
N PRO A 159 -8.20 -22.96 -7.25
CA PRO A 159 -9.65 -22.79 -7.39
C PRO A 159 -10.02 -21.67 -8.36
N ASP A 160 -11.10 -21.85 -9.15
CA ASP A 160 -11.49 -20.95 -10.24
C ASP A 160 -11.70 -19.50 -9.81
N GLY A 161 -12.20 -19.28 -8.61
CA GLY A 161 -12.42 -17.93 -8.05
C GLY A 161 -11.15 -17.19 -7.61
N TRP A 162 -9.96 -17.81 -7.72
CA TRP A 162 -8.70 -17.24 -7.29
C TRP A 162 -7.90 -16.70 -8.48
N LEU A 163 -7.46 -15.43 -8.37
CA LEU A 163 -6.59 -14.79 -9.35
C LEU A 163 -5.14 -14.80 -8.85
N VAL A 164 -4.20 -15.15 -9.74
CA VAL A 164 -2.78 -14.96 -9.47
C VAL A 164 -2.39 -13.53 -9.81
N VAL A 165 -1.79 -12.83 -8.86
CA VAL A 165 -1.25 -11.47 -9.01
C VAL A 165 0.23 -11.53 -8.65
N ALA A 166 1.10 -10.93 -9.45
CA ALA A 166 2.53 -10.90 -9.15
C ALA A 166 3.04 -9.47 -8.97
N ALA A 167 4.12 -9.34 -8.18
CA ALA A 167 4.85 -8.10 -8.04
C ALA A 167 6.36 -8.33 -8.06
N GLY A 168 7.08 -7.36 -8.61
CA GLY A 168 8.53 -7.37 -8.66
C GLY A 168 9.12 -5.97 -8.68
N ASN A 169 10.42 -5.90 -8.39
CA ASN A 169 11.18 -4.66 -8.53
C ASN A 169 11.78 -4.58 -9.93
N ARG A 170 12.03 -3.37 -10.38
CA ARG A 170 12.68 -3.12 -11.68
C ARG A 170 14.20 -3.27 -11.55
N PRO A 171 14.90 -3.59 -12.65
CA PRO A 171 16.38 -3.65 -12.64
C PRO A 171 17.02 -2.34 -12.18
N GLU A 172 16.42 -1.19 -12.51
CA GLU A 172 16.89 0.15 -12.16
C GLU A 172 16.83 0.42 -10.65
N ASP A 173 15.98 -0.31 -9.92
CA ASP A 173 15.80 -0.13 -8.47
C ASP A 173 16.92 -0.75 -7.63
N ARG A 174 18.01 -1.25 -8.24
CA ARG A 174 19.12 -1.98 -7.59
C ARG A 174 18.70 -3.08 -6.60
N ALA A 175 17.49 -3.56 -6.72
CA ALA A 175 17.08 -4.77 -6.06
C ALA A 175 17.85 -5.96 -6.67
N VAL A 176 18.00 -7.04 -5.93
CA VAL A 176 18.46 -8.29 -6.52
C VAL A 176 17.38 -8.77 -7.48
N VAL A 177 17.52 -8.40 -8.76
CA VAL A 177 16.58 -8.74 -9.82
C VAL A 177 17.21 -9.79 -10.70
N LYS A 178 16.55 -10.92 -10.88
CA LYS A 178 16.86 -11.93 -11.88
C LYS A 178 15.92 -11.75 -13.05
N ASP A 179 16.46 -11.88 -14.25
CA ASP A 179 15.65 -11.77 -15.46
C ASP A 179 14.53 -12.81 -15.45
N MET A 180 13.33 -12.35 -15.66
CA MET A 180 12.17 -13.21 -15.88
C MET A 180 12.27 -13.82 -17.27
N SER A 181 12.05 -15.14 -17.39
CA SER A 181 12.00 -15.76 -18.72
C SER A 181 10.91 -15.11 -19.58
N SER A 182 11.17 -14.97 -20.88
CA SER A 182 10.18 -14.42 -21.83
C SER A 182 8.86 -15.20 -21.82
N ALA A 183 8.94 -16.51 -21.56
CA ALA A 183 7.77 -17.37 -21.45
C ALA A 183 6.90 -17.01 -20.23
N LEU A 184 7.49 -16.73 -19.05
CA LEU A 184 6.77 -16.29 -17.87
C LEU A 184 6.26 -14.87 -18.04
N ALA A 185 7.09 -13.96 -18.57
CA ALA A 185 6.69 -12.57 -18.81
C ALA A 185 5.45 -12.49 -19.72
N ASN A 186 5.38 -13.26 -20.79
CA ASN A 186 4.25 -13.25 -21.73
C ASN A 186 2.92 -13.80 -21.14
N ARG A 187 2.92 -14.27 -19.90
CA ARG A 187 1.72 -14.76 -19.20
C ARG A 187 1.06 -13.74 -18.31
N PHE A 188 1.75 -12.63 -18.08
CA PHE A 188 1.23 -11.53 -17.27
C PHE A 188 0.83 -10.35 -18.14
N CYS A 189 -0.13 -9.59 -17.64
CA CYS A 189 -0.38 -8.24 -18.09
C CYS A 189 0.48 -7.28 -17.20
N HIS A 190 1.41 -6.55 -17.82
CA HIS A 190 2.40 -5.77 -17.10
C HIS A 190 1.95 -4.34 -16.85
N PHE A 191 2.11 -3.88 -15.60
CA PHE A 191 1.77 -2.53 -15.18
C PHE A 191 2.90 -1.92 -14.37
N GLU A 192 3.28 -0.70 -14.70
CA GLU A 192 4.21 0.10 -13.92
C GLU A 192 3.46 0.77 -12.77
N VAL A 193 4.02 0.68 -11.56
CA VAL A 193 3.48 1.30 -10.36
C VAL A 193 4.41 2.44 -9.96
N GLU A 194 3.91 3.63 -10.06
CA GLU A 194 4.56 4.84 -9.58
C GLU A 194 3.80 5.36 -8.35
N TYR A 195 4.49 6.17 -7.55
CA TYR A 195 3.81 6.87 -6.45
C TYR A 195 3.14 8.14 -6.99
N ASP A 196 1.95 8.40 -6.50
CA ASP A 196 1.24 9.66 -6.68
C ASP A 196 1.03 10.32 -5.32
N LEU A 197 1.28 11.63 -5.23
CA LEU A 197 1.15 12.36 -3.97
C LEU A 197 -0.30 12.40 -3.49
N GLY A 198 -1.26 12.56 -4.39
CA GLY A 198 -2.68 12.63 -4.05
C GLY A 198 -3.18 11.31 -3.46
N ASP A 199 -2.88 10.20 -4.14
CA ASP A 199 -3.22 8.86 -3.68
C ASP A 199 -2.55 8.54 -2.33
N TRP A 200 -1.28 8.94 -2.18
CA TRP A 200 -0.55 8.74 -0.93
C TRP A 200 -1.16 9.55 0.22
N VAL A 201 -1.52 10.81 -0.03
CA VAL A 201 -2.16 11.67 1.00
C VAL A 201 -3.52 11.12 1.41
N GLU A 202 -4.34 10.67 0.46
CA GLU A 202 -5.63 10.03 0.77
C GLU A 202 -5.44 8.78 1.66
N TRP A 203 -4.46 7.95 1.34
CA TRP A 203 -4.08 6.82 2.17
C TRP A 203 -3.55 7.27 3.54
N ALA A 204 -2.69 8.29 3.58
CA ALA A 204 -2.07 8.79 4.79
C ALA A 204 -3.08 9.30 5.83
N PHE A 205 -4.15 9.98 5.40
CA PHE A 205 -5.24 10.36 6.29
C PHE A 205 -5.98 9.13 6.84
N LYS A 206 -6.29 8.14 5.99
CA LYS A 206 -6.95 6.88 6.42
C LYS A 206 -6.09 6.08 7.38
N ALA A 207 -4.78 6.03 7.15
CA ALA A 207 -3.77 5.38 7.99
C ALA A 207 -3.40 6.22 9.23
N LYS A 208 -3.97 7.42 9.37
CA LYS A 208 -3.68 8.36 10.47
C LYS A 208 -2.19 8.69 10.58
N ILE A 209 -1.54 8.93 9.45
CA ILE A 209 -0.16 9.43 9.42
C ILE A 209 -0.11 10.79 10.13
N ASP A 210 1.00 11.07 10.83
CA ASP A 210 1.19 12.33 11.55
C ASP A 210 1.06 13.53 10.58
N SER A 211 0.31 14.54 10.98
CA SER A 211 0.00 15.70 10.14
C SER A 211 1.25 16.46 9.67
N ARG A 212 2.35 16.41 10.44
CA ARG A 212 3.64 17.00 10.07
C ARG A 212 4.25 16.32 8.84
N VAL A 213 4.12 14.99 8.75
CA VAL A 213 4.61 14.22 7.60
C VAL A 213 3.76 14.53 6.37
N ILE A 214 2.44 14.55 6.50
CA ILE A 214 1.53 14.86 5.38
C ILE A 214 1.80 16.28 4.86
N SER A 215 1.86 17.28 5.75
CA SER A 215 2.07 18.67 5.37
C SER A 215 3.44 18.90 4.73
N TYR A 216 4.47 18.19 5.19
CA TYR A 216 5.81 18.26 4.59
C TYR A 216 5.79 17.80 3.13
N HIS A 217 5.15 16.66 2.85
CA HIS A 217 5.06 16.16 1.48
C HIS A 217 4.17 17.02 0.58
N ARG A 218 3.13 17.64 1.13
CA ARG A 218 2.36 18.62 0.40
C ARG A 218 3.21 19.85 0.04
N TYR A 219 3.94 20.41 1.02
CA TYR A 219 4.84 21.53 0.79
C TYR A 219 5.93 21.21 -0.25
N LYS A 220 6.50 20.00 -0.20
CA LYS A 220 7.54 19.53 -1.13
C LYS A 220 6.98 18.96 -2.44
N GLU A 221 5.68 19.07 -2.68
CA GLU A 221 4.99 18.54 -3.87
C GLU A 221 5.33 17.07 -4.18
N GLY A 222 5.53 16.29 -3.13
CA GLY A 222 5.87 14.87 -3.21
C GLY A 222 7.33 14.56 -3.56
N SER A 223 8.17 15.55 -3.86
CA SER A 223 9.57 15.34 -4.26
C SER A 223 10.42 14.65 -3.20
N SER A 224 9.98 14.66 -1.95
CA SER A 224 10.63 14.01 -0.79
C SER A 224 9.97 12.68 -0.39
N LEU A 225 8.89 12.27 -1.06
CA LEU A 225 8.17 11.05 -0.73
C LEU A 225 8.96 9.80 -1.09
N TYR A 226 9.63 9.85 -2.24
CA TYR A 226 10.51 8.79 -2.72
C TYR A 226 11.78 9.40 -3.32
N LYS A 227 12.93 9.12 -2.71
CA LYS A 227 14.26 9.54 -3.18
C LYS A 227 15.22 8.37 -3.09
N PHE A 228 15.26 7.56 -4.11
CA PHE A 228 16.26 6.51 -4.25
C PHE A 228 17.32 6.96 -5.23
N ASP A 229 18.57 7.07 -4.77
CA ASP A 229 19.73 7.30 -5.63
C ASP A 229 20.52 5.99 -5.79
N PRO A 230 20.45 5.36 -6.96
CA PRO A 230 21.18 4.14 -7.22
C PRO A 230 22.71 4.33 -7.21
N THR A 231 23.24 5.55 -7.22
CA THR A 231 24.67 5.83 -7.13
C THR A 231 25.16 6.02 -5.69
N SER A 232 24.25 6.35 -4.75
CA SER A 232 24.56 6.52 -3.34
C SER A 232 24.75 5.18 -2.63
N ASN A 233 25.65 5.17 -1.64
CA ASN A 233 25.81 4.06 -0.68
C ASN A 233 25.00 4.28 0.60
N ASP A 234 24.08 5.21 0.61
CA ASP A 234 23.24 5.48 1.77
C ASP A 234 22.34 4.29 2.08
N LYS A 235 22.34 3.89 3.35
CA LYS A 235 21.52 2.76 3.83
C LYS A 235 20.07 3.14 4.07
N ALA A 236 19.79 4.41 4.29
CA ALA A 236 18.47 4.96 4.56
C ALA A 236 18.12 6.00 3.49
N PHE A 237 16.95 5.89 2.91
CA PHE A 237 16.42 6.81 1.91
C PHE A 237 14.90 6.93 2.04
N PRO A 238 14.31 8.06 1.62
CA PRO A 238 12.89 8.30 1.70
C PRO A 238 12.08 7.34 0.83
N THR A 239 11.07 6.74 1.43
CA THR A 239 10.03 5.96 0.78
C THR A 239 8.71 6.14 1.53
N PRO A 240 7.53 5.89 0.94
CA PRO A 240 6.26 5.87 1.67
C PRO A 240 6.32 5.05 2.96
N ARG A 241 6.93 3.87 2.93
CA ARG A 241 7.11 2.99 4.10
C ARG A 241 8.02 3.60 5.18
N THR A 242 9.11 4.28 4.81
CA THR A 242 10.01 4.89 5.80
C THR A 242 9.38 6.12 6.43
N TRP A 243 8.55 6.86 5.70
CA TRP A 243 7.77 7.97 6.22
C TRP A 243 6.64 7.53 7.18
N GLU A 244 6.05 6.36 6.97
CA GLU A 244 5.14 5.75 7.94
C GLU A 244 5.85 5.50 9.28
N ARG A 245 7.08 4.95 9.26
CA ARG A 245 7.90 4.76 10.47
C ARG A 245 8.25 6.08 11.15
N VAL A 246 8.55 7.13 10.37
CA VAL A 246 8.75 8.47 10.91
C VAL A 246 7.48 8.97 11.61
N SER A 247 6.32 8.79 11.00
CA SER A 247 5.03 9.13 11.62
C SER A 247 4.83 8.41 12.96
N ASP A 248 5.11 7.11 13.01
CA ASP A 248 4.96 6.34 14.24
C ASP A 248 5.94 6.79 15.33
N ALA A 249 7.18 7.11 14.95
CA ALA A 249 8.17 7.66 15.90
C ALA A 249 7.71 9.01 16.47
N LEU A 250 7.07 9.85 15.65
CA LEU A 250 6.54 11.15 16.06
C LEU A 250 5.34 11.04 17.00
N LYS A 251 4.46 10.06 16.80
CA LYS A 251 3.28 9.81 17.64
C LYS A 251 3.67 9.30 19.03
N ASN A 252 4.73 8.49 19.12
CA ASN A 252 5.17 7.85 20.34
C ASN A 252 5.96 8.77 21.29
N GLN A 253 6.32 9.98 20.83
CA GLN A 253 7.09 10.93 21.61
C GLN A 253 6.40 12.30 21.62
N GLU A 254 5.62 12.58 22.65
CA GLU A 254 4.93 13.87 22.81
C GLU A 254 5.94 15.03 22.93
N GLY A 255 5.91 15.92 21.94
CA GLY A 255 6.66 17.18 21.97
C GLY A 255 8.16 17.07 21.63
N ILE A 256 8.73 15.89 21.52
CA ILE A 256 10.13 15.66 21.16
C ILE A 256 10.21 15.18 19.72
N ILE A 257 11.12 15.77 18.95
CA ILE A 257 11.42 15.28 17.59
C ILE A 257 12.53 14.23 17.71
N PRO A 258 12.28 12.96 17.38
CA PRO A 258 13.26 11.87 17.50
C PRO A 258 14.26 11.90 16.33
N THR A 259 15.16 12.90 16.34
CA THR A 259 16.12 13.23 15.29
C THR A 259 16.87 12.01 14.74
N ASP A 260 17.50 11.22 15.61
CA ASP A 260 18.30 10.07 15.16
C ASP A 260 17.44 8.99 14.51
N THR A 261 16.20 8.80 14.98
CA THR A 261 15.26 7.85 14.39
C THR A 261 14.79 8.31 13.01
N ILE A 262 14.47 9.60 12.88
CA ILE A 262 14.04 10.17 11.59
C ILE A 262 15.16 10.03 10.56
N GLN A 263 16.38 10.47 10.92
CA GLN A 263 17.56 10.36 10.05
C GLN A 263 17.89 8.91 9.70
N GLY A 264 17.71 7.98 10.64
CA GLY A 264 17.88 6.55 10.41
C GLY A 264 16.84 5.95 9.46
N CYS A 265 15.65 6.55 9.36
CA CYS A 265 14.59 6.10 8.46
C CYS A 265 14.72 6.67 7.04
N VAL A 266 14.93 7.99 6.91
CA VAL A 266 14.85 8.71 5.63
C VAL A 266 16.20 9.28 5.15
N GLY A 267 17.28 8.96 5.85
CA GLY A 267 18.61 9.50 5.58
C GLY A 267 18.86 10.86 6.23
N ILE A 268 20.14 11.16 6.44
CA ILE A 268 20.55 12.36 7.19
C ILE A 268 20.07 13.64 6.50
N GLY A 269 20.17 13.70 5.16
CA GLY A 269 19.82 14.89 4.40
C GLY A 269 18.37 15.29 4.55
N GLU A 270 17.49 14.37 4.25
CA GLU A 270 16.05 14.57 4.30
C GLU A 270 15.54 14.67 5.73
N GLY A 271 16.12 13.89 6.66
CA GLY A 271 15.76 13.93 8.08
C GLY A 271 15.98 15.30 8.70
N VAL A 272 17.15 15.93 8.46
CA VAL A 272 17.44 17.27 9.00
C VAL A 272 16.54 18.35 8.38
N GLU A 273 16.21 18.24 7.09
CA GLU A 273 15.29 19.17 6.44
C GLU A 273 13.88 19.05 7.02
N PHE A 274 13.41 17.82 7.20
CA PHE A 274 12.11 17.56 7.84
C PHE A 274 12.06 18.05 9.28
N GLU A 275 13.15 17.90 10.06
CA GLU A 275 13.23 18.47 11.40
C GLU A 275 13.13 20.00 11.40
N ALA A 276 13.85 20.66 10.47
CA ALA A 276 13.76 22.09 10.30
C ALA A 276 12.32 22.53 9.96
N PHE A 277 11.63 21.77 9.11
CA PHE A 277 10.22 22.00 8.83
C PHE A 277 9.34 21.80 10.07
N CYS A 278 9.55 20.77 10.86
CA CYS A 278 8.77 20.53 12.08
C CYS A 278 8.93 21.67 13.12
N ASP A 279 10.09 22.30 13.22
CA ASP A 279 10.32 23.43 14.13
C ASP A 279 9.47 24.66 13.78
N LEU A 280 9.03 24.80 12.53
CA LEU A 280 8.13 25.85 12.09
C LEU A 280 6.76 25.79 12.79
N ARG A 281 6.43 24.68 13.47
CA ARG A 281 5.18 24.54 14.23
C ARG A 281 4.99 25.66 15.25
N SER A 282 6.06 26.23 15.80
CA SER A 282 5.99 27.37 16.71
C SER A 282 5.51 28.67 16.04
N HIS A 283 5.54 28.74 14.72
CA HIS A 283 5.15 29.92 13.93
C HIS A 283 3.72 29.83 13.40
N ILE A 284 3.05 28.66 13.51
CA ILE A 284 1.65 28.54 13.08
C ILE A 284 0.69 28.94 14.19
N PRO A 285 -0.45 29.58 13.85
CA PRO A 285 -1.55 29.77 14.79
C PRO A 285 -2.05 28.43 15.35
N ASN A 286 -2.61 28.45 16.55
CA ASN A 286 -3.18 27.25 17.13
C ASN A 286 -4.35 26.72 16.25
N PRO A 287 -4.26 25.50 15.66
CA PRO A 287 -5.28 24.95 14.79
C PRO A 287 -6.68 24.87 15.45
N ASP A 288 -6.73 24.57 16.76
CA ASP A 288 -8.01 24.49 17.48
C ASP A 288 -8.66 25.85 17.65
N ALA A 289 -7.86 26.88 17.89
CA ALA A 289 -8.37 28.24 17.97
C ALA A 289 -8.91 28.76 16.63
N ILE A 290 -8.19 28.46 15.53
CA ILE A 290 -8.62 28.77 14.16
C ILE A 290 -9.97 28.10 13.84
N LEU A 291 -10.05 26.79 14.10
CA LEU A 291 -11.26 26.03 13.84
C LEU A 291 -12.44 26.49 14.70
N ALA A 292 -12.19 26.77 15.97
CA ALA A 292 -13.22 27.29 16.88
C ALA A 292 -13.75 28.68 16.44
N ALA A 293 -12.88 29.58 15.97
CA ALA A 293 -13.29 30.88 15.42
C ALA A 293 -14.12 30.68 14.14
N ALA A 294 -13.69 29.82 13.25
CA ALA A 294 -14.42 29.51 12.03
C ALA A 294 -15.82 28.91 12.33
N CYS A 295 -15.95 28.06 13.35
CA CYS A 295 -17.24 27.51 13.79
C CYS A 295 -18.21 28.61 14.30
N LYS A 296 -17.67 29.71 14.80
CA LYS A 296 -18.47 30.88 15.21
C LYS A 296 -18.80 31.83 14.05
N GLY A 297 -18.35 31.53 12.82
CA GLY A 297 -18.51 32.39 11.65
C GLY A 297 -17.51 33.56 11.59
N GLU A 298 -16.48 33.54 12.43
CA GLU A 298 -15.40 34.52 12.38
C GLU A 298 -14.44 34.18 11.23
N LYS A 299 -13.74 35.19 10.66
CA LYS A 299 -12.68 34.98 9.67
C LYS A 299 -11.31 35.03 10.37
N PRO A 300 -10.75 33.88 10.82
CA PRO A 300 -9.47 33.87 11.50
C PRO A 300 -8.33 34.29 10.57
N LYS A 301 -7.28 34.92 11.14
CA LYS A 301 -6.10 35.27 10.37
C LYS A 301 -5.30 34.00 9.99
N LEU A 302 -5.12 33.78 8.71
CA LEU A 302 -4.28 32.71 8.14
C LEU A 302 -2.84 33.21 7.95
N PRO A 303 -1.85 32.27 7.83
CA PRO A 303 -0.46 32.61 7.52
C PRO A 303 -0.34 33.39 6.21
N ASP A 304 0.59 34.34 6.17
CA ASP A 304 0.94 35.09 4.97
C ASP A 304 1.92 34.27 4.10
N LEU A 305 1.54 34.00 2.85
CA LEU A 305 2.37 33.22 1.92
C LEU A 305 3.69 33.90 1.55
N GLY A 306 3.73 35.25 1.58
CA GLY A 306 4.93 36.04 1.30
C GLY A 306 5.95 36.08 2.44
N GLN A 307 5.67 35.46 3.58
CA GLN A 307 6.57 35.44 4.73
C GLN A 307 7.77 34.52 4.46
N GLU A 308 8.99 35.09 4.46
CA GLU A 308 10.23 34.29 4.44
C GLU A 308 10.65 33.86 5.85
N ILE A 309 10.99 32.58 6.00
CA ILE A 309 11.43 32.01 7.27
C ILE A 309 12.76 31.31 7.07
N LYS A 310 13.78 31.73 7.83
CA LYS A 310 15.13 31.15 7.74
C LYS A 310 15.43 30.35 8.99
N MET A 311 15.76 29.09 8.79
CA MET A 311 16.10 28.15 9.85
C MET A 311 17.52 27.65 9.67
N THR A 312 18.26 27.49 10.76
CA THR A 312 19.60 26.92 10.73
C THR A 312 19.64 25.63 11.56
N LYS A 313 20.04 24.54 10.95
CA LYS A 313 20.19 23.23 11.59
C LYS A 313 21.60 22.70 11.46
N LYS A 314 22.02 21.91 12.44
CA LYS A 314 23.30 21.21 12.43
C LYS A 314 23.14 19.84 11.81
N LYS A 315 23.89 19.59 10.74
CA LYS A 315 23.90 18.30 10.02
C LYS A 315 25.22 17.58 10.25
N ARG A 316 25.17 16.31 10.63
CA ARG A 316 26.34 15.44 10.65
C ARG A 316 26.60 14.95 9.22
N VAL A 317 27.78 15.30 8.69
CA VAL A 317 28.23 14.86 7.36
C VAL A 317 29.58 14.19 7.47
N ARG A 318 29.87 13.24 6.61
CA ARG A 318 31.27 12.75 6.47
C ARG A 318 32.02 13.71 5.58
N ASP A 319 33.22 14.08 6.02
CA ASP A 319 34.15 14.85 5.21
C ASP A 319 34.88 13.96 4.19
N GLU A 320 35.76 14.54 3.42
CA GLU A 320 36.57 13.85 2.40
C GLU A 320 37.47 12.74 2.98
N THR A 321 37.73 12.77 4.28
CA THR A 321 38.51 11.75 5.00
C THR A 321 37.62 10.65 5.61
N GLY A 322 36.30 10.76 5.50
CA GLY A 322 35.35 9.87 6.11
C GLY A 322 35.01 10.16 7.57
N ALA A 323 35.57 11.22 8.15
CA ALA A 323 35.28 11.63 9.52
C ALA A 323 33.94 12.34 9.63
N LEU A 324 33.23 12.10 10.74
CA LEU A 324 31.95 12.76 11.03
C LEU A 324 32.18 14.20 11.48
N VAL A 325 31.81 15.17 10.68
CA VAL A 325 31.84 16.59 10.99
C VAL A 325 30.43 17.17 11.08
N VAL A 326 30.28 18.18 11.93
CA VAL A 326 29.00 18.90 12.07
C VAL A 326 29.04 20.15 11.20
N LYS A 327 28.19 20.21 10.18
CA LYS A 327 28.01 21.40 9.34
C LYS A 327 26.69 22.08 9.68
N GLU A 328 26.69 23.41 9.71
CA GLU A 328 25.46 24.21 9.77
C GLU A 328 24.90 24.35 8.37
N VAL A 329 23.63 23.99 8.22
CA VAL A 329 22.88 24.11 6.97
C VAL A 329 21.73 25.08 7.20
N LYS A 330 21.59 26.04 6.31
CA LYS A 330 20.49 27.00 6.32
C LYS A 330 19.37 26.46 5.44
N TYR A 331 18.14 26.51 5.95
CA TYR A 331 16.93 26.18 5.22
C TYR A 331 16.08 27.45 5.12
N GLU A 332 15.52 27.66 3.95
CA GLU A 332 14.62 28.77 3.66
C GLU A 332 13.24 28.19 3.34
N PHE A 333 12.25 28.68 4.07
CA PHE A 333 10.86 28.31 3.90
C PHE A 333 10.04 29.58 3.64
N ASP A 334 8.94 29.44 2.94
CA ASP A 334 7.97 30.51 2.74
C ASP A 334 6.70 30.27 3.59
N GLY A 335 5.79 31.20 3.59
CA GLY A 335 4.57 31.10 4.36
C GLY A 335 3.63 29.98 3.91
N SER A 336 3.83 29.41 2.71
CA SER A 336 3.02 28.30 2.22
C SER A 336 3.20 27.06 3.08
N CYS A 337 4.41 26.82 3.60
CA CYS A 337 4.67 25.71 4.52
C CYS A 337 3.87 25.83 5.81
N LEU A 338 3.69 27.06 6.35
CA LEU A 338 2.87 27.31 7.53
C LEU A 338 1.38 27.04 7.24
N LEU A 339 0.92 27.44 6.06
CA LEU A 339 -0.45 27.19 5.65
C LEU A 339 -0.73 25.70 5.47
N TYR A 340 0.16 24.94 4.81
CA TYR A 340 0.04 23.49 4.70
C TYR A 340 0.02 22.82 6.07
N MET A 341 0.90 23.21 7.00
CA MET A 341 0.91 22.66 8.36
C MET A 341 -0.40 22.94 9.09
N LEU A 342 -0.90 24.17 9.01
CA LEU A 342 -2.14 24.60 9.67
C LEU A 342 -3.35 23.84 9.10
N LEU A 343 -3.54 23.86 7.78
CA LEU A 343 -4.70 23.25 7.12
C LEU A 343 -4.70 21.72 7.28
N THR A 344 -3.54 21.07 7.16
CA THR A 344 -3.44 19.63 7.39
C THR A 344 -3.77 19.28 8.85
N ALA A 345 -3.28 20.05 9.81
CA ALA A 345 -3.61 19.84 11.22
C ALA A 345 -5.10 20.03 11.51
N ILE A 346 -5.77 20.99 10.86
CA ILE A 346 -7.22 21.17 10.96
C ILE A 346 -7.96 20.02 10.28
N ALA A 347 -7.53 19.59 9.09
CA ALA A 347 -8.17 18.50 8.36
C ALA A 347 -8.20 17.20 9.17
N THR A 348 -7.12 16.87 9.90
CA THR A 348 -7.09 15.68 10.78
C THR A 348 -8.11 15.72 11.93
N LYS A 349 -8.62 16.93 12.25
CA LYS A 349 -9.62 17.16 13.32
C LYS A 349 -11.04 17.31 12.79
N THR A 350 -11.25 17.14 11.49
CA THR A 350 -12.59 17.23 10.90
C THR A 350 -13.51 16.15 11.50
N SER A 351 -14.66 16.60 11.98
CA SER A 351 -15.68 15.77 12.62
C SER A 351 -17.08 16.29 12.32
N LYS A 352 -18.09 15.51 12.67
CA LYS A 352 -19.50 15.91 12.47
C LYS A 352 -19.88 17.21 13.18
N ASP A 353 -19.18 17.53 14.27
CA ASP A 353 -19.51 18.67 15.13
C ASP A 353 -18.94 20.00 14.62
N ASN A 354 -17.94 19.96 13.71
CA ASN A 354 -17.24 21.16 13.23
C ASN A 354 -17.39 21.41 11.72
N LEU A 355 -18.29 20.71 11.04
CA LEU A 355 -18.48 20.78 9.59
C LEU A 355 -18.75 22.21 9.07
N GLU A 356 -19.49 23.02 9.83
CA GLU A 356 -19.78 24.41 9.44
C GLU A 356 -18.51 25.26 9.48
N GLY A 357 -17.67 25.09 10.51
CA GLY A 357 -16.36 25.75 10.60
C GLY A 357 -15.43 25.36 9.45
N ILE A 358 -15.42 24.09 9.05
CA ILE A 358 -14.65 23.64 7.89
C ILE A 358 -15.13 24.36 6.62
N TRP A 359 -16.44 24.41 6.36
CA TRP A 359 -16.97 25.12 5.20
C TRP A 359 -16.66 26.62 5.22
N ASN A 360 -16.71 27.28 6.38
CA ASN A 360 -16.35 28.67 6.50
C ASN A 360 -14.88 28.94 6.18
N LEU A 361 -13.98 28.03 6.56
CA LEU A 361 -12.56 28.08 6.17
C LEU A 361 -12.37 27.85 4.66
N VAL A 362 -13.09 26.90 4.07
CA VAL A 362 -13.05 26.65 2.61
C VAL A 362 -13.48 27.88 1.84
N ASP A 363 -14.58 28.52 2.24
CA ASP A 363 -15.07 29.76 1.62
C ASP A 363 -14.08 30.91 1.82
N GLN A 364 -13.51 31.08 3.02
CA GLN A 364 -12.48 32.09 3.29
C GLN A 364 -11.23 31.90 2.42
N LEU A 365 -10.76 30.66 2.24
CA LEU A 365 -9.62 30.35 1.36
C LEU A 365 -9.96 30.65 -0.10
N ALA A 366 -11.16 30.28 -0.55
CA ALA A 366 -11.59 30.51 -1.93
C ALA A 366 -11.77 31.98 -2.27
N ASP A 367 -12.18 32.83 -1.29
CA ASP A 367 -12.35 34.27 -1.44
C ASP A 367 -11.03 35.05 -1.49
N HIS A 368 -9.90 34.43 -1.10
CA HIS A 368 -8.60 35.08 -1.01
C HIS A 368 -7.71 34.74 -2.21
N ASP A 369 -7.32 35.76 -3.00
CA ASP A 369 -6.59 35.57 -4.27
C ASP A 369 -5.35 34.64 -4.16
N HIS A 370 -4.58 34.75 -3.09
CA HIS A 370 -3.36 33.98 -2.88
C HIS A 370 -3.58 32.63 -2.21
N HIS A 371 -4.73 32.40 -1.57
CA HIS A 371 -5.03 31.14 -0.86
C HIS A 371 -6.01 30.24 -1.61
N ARG A 372 -6.49 30.67 -2.76
CA ARG A 372 -7.61 30.05 -3.47
C ARG A 372 -7.36 28.58 -3.82
N ASP A 373 -6.16 28.24 -4.28
CA ASP A 373 -5.80 26.86 -4.66
C ASP A 373 -5.82 25.92 -3.45
N TYR A 374 -5.50 26.44 -2.27
CA TYR A 374 -5.50 25.63 -1.04
C TYR A 374 -6.90 25.22 -0.59
N SER A 375 -7.95 25.95 -0.99
CA SER A 375 -9.33 25.63 -0.64
C SER A 375 -9.76 24.26 -1.13
N VAL A 376 -9.30 23.87 -2.32
CA VAL A 376 -9.63 22.62 -2.98
C VAL A 376 -8.95 21.45 -2.28
N TRP A 377 -7.66 21.58 -2.01
CA TRP A 377 -6.92 20.55 -1.31
C TRP A 377 -7.42 20.34 0.12
N PHE A 378 -7.66 21.45 0.83
CA PHE A 378 -8.19 21.39 2.18
C PHE A 378 -9.57 20.73 2.24
N LEU A 379 -10.46 21.06 1.30
CA LEU A 379 -11.77 20.41 1.19
C LEU A 379 -11.62 18.92 0.91
N SER A 380 -10.74 18.52 -0.02
CA SER A 380 -10.47 17.12 -0.34
C SER A 380 -9.96 16.33 0.87
N ASP A 381 -9.03 16.92 1.62
CA ASP A 381 -8.46 16.32 2.83
C ASP A 381 -9.54 16.12 3.92
N CYS A 382 -10.35 17.15 4.15
CA CYS A 382 -11.47 17.08 5.10
C CYS A 382 -12.51 16.02 4.69
N LEU A 383 -12.80 15.89 3.38
CA LEU A 383 -13.68 14.84 2.85
C LEU A 383 -13.13 13.43 3.03
N THR A 384 -11.82 13.27 2.97
CA THR A 384 -11.17 11.99 3.22
C THR A 384 -11.33 11.55 4.69
N VAL A 385 -11.27 12.52 5.61
CA VAL A 385 -11.44 12.26 7.06
C VAL A 385 -12.91 12.08 7.43
N GLU A 386 -13.81 12.97 6.95
CA GLU A 386 -15.23 12.96 7.32
C GLU A 386 -16.12 13.15 6.08
N ARG A 387 -16.61 12.06 5.52
CA ARG A 387 -17.46 12.08 4.33
C ARG A 387 -18.82 12.75 4.53
N THR A 388 -19.28 12.87 5.78
CA THR A 388 -20.56 13.54 6.08
C THR A 388 -20.52 15.05 5.82
N LEU A 389 -19.34 15.62 5.56
CA LEU A 389 -19.16 17.01 5.15
C LEU A 389 -20.04 17.38 3.95
N VAL A 390 -20.29 16.44 3.06
CA VAL A 390 -21.15 16.62 1.86
C VAL A 390 -22.36 15.68 1.83
N SER A 391 -22.56 14.86 2.86
CA SER A 391 -23.72 13.99 2.94
C SER A 391 -24.97 14.79 3.35
N GLY A 392 -26.11 14.43 2.74
CA GLY A 392 -27.38 15.13 2.91
C GLY A 392 -27.62 16.22 1.87
N PHE A 393 -28.93 16.51 1.66
CA PHE A 393 -29.36 17.39 0.56
C PHE A 393 -28.78 18.81 0.59
N GLN A 394 -28.80 19.47 1.75
CA GLN A 394 -28.32 20.85 1.89
C GLN A 394 -26.80 20.96 1.70
N ARG A 395 -26.02 20.04 2.24
CA ARG A 395 -24.55 20.02 2.11
C ARG A 395 -24.11 19.64 0.70
N GLY A 396 -24.80 18.72 0.06
CA GLY A 396 -24.57 18.38 -1.34
C GLY A 396 -24.86 19.57 -2.26
N GLN A 397 -25.91 20.38 -1.97
CA GLN A 397 -26.16 21.62 -2.70
C GLN A 397 -25.07 22.69 -2.47
N ARG A 398 -24.54 22.81 -1.24
CA ARG A 398 -23.43 23.72 -0.94
C ARG A 398 -22.18 23.35 -1.75
N LEU A 399 -21.83 22.07 -1.80
CA LEU A 399 -20.73 21.60 -2.65
C LEU A 399 -20.95 21.89 -4.13
N LEU A 400 -22.16 21.65 -4.64
CA LEU A 400 -22.49 21.94 -6.04
C LEU A 400 -22.44 23.46 -6.33
N ALA A 401 -22.93 24.30 -5.42
CA ALA A 401 -22.85 25.75 -5.55
C ALA A 401 -21.39 26.22 -5.54
N TRP A 402 -20.61 25.74 -4.57
CA TRP A 402 -19.19 26.07 -4.45
C TRP A 402 -18.40 25.62 -5.69
N SER A 403 -18.63 24.40 -6.20
CA SER A 403 -17.96 23.89 -7.39
C SER A 403 -18.33 24.64 -8.67
N ARG A 404 -19.55 25.19 -8.75
CA ARG A 404 -19.97 26.05 -9.87
C ARG A 404 -19.28 27.41 -9.84
N THR A 405 -19.12 27.99 -8.66
CA THR A 405 -18.42 29.27 -8.46
C THR A 405 -16.92 29.15 -8.70
N ASN A 406 -16.34 27.99 -8.35
CA ASN A 406 -14.90 27.70 -8.43
C ASN A 406 -14.57 26.66 -9.53
N LYS A 407 -15.21 26.75 -10.70
CA LYS A 407 -15.06 25.76 -11.79
C LYS A 407 -13.64 25.60 -12.27
N ASP A 408 -12.87 26.65 -12.34
CA ASP A 408 -11.46 26.70 -12.70
C ASP A 408 -10.60 25.86 -11.74
N LEU A 409 -10.83 25.98 -10.43
CA LEU A 409 -10.14 25.23 -9.40
C LEU A 409 -10.51 23.73 -9.45
N VAL A 410 -11.79 23.41 -9.63
CA VAL A 410 -12.26 22.02 -9.73
C VAL A 410 -11.76 21.35 -11.01
N ALA A 411 -11.59 22.10 -12.12
CA ALA A 411 -11.03 21.60 -13.35
C ALA A 411 -9.55 21.24 -13.19
N SER A 412 -8.77 22.02 -12.44
CA SER A 412 -7.35 21.74 -12.18
C SER A 412 -7.15 20.43 -11.40
N LEU A 413 -8.08 20.08 -10.49
CA LEU A 413 -8.06 18.79 -9.78
C LEU A 413 -8.28 17.58 -10.71
N ARG A 414 -9.19 17.73 -11.70
CA ARG A 414 -9.43 16.65 -12.67
C ARG A 414 -8.21 16.40 -13.57
N HIS A 415 -7.44 17.44 -13.88
CA HIS A 415 -6.21 17.31 -14.66
C HIS A 415 -5.03 16.74 -13.84
N ALA A 416 -4.98 16.99 -12.54
CA ALA A 416 -3.98 16.38 -11.66
C ALA A 416 -4.26 14.89 -11.37
N SER A 417 -5.52 14.46 -11.44
CA SER A 417 -5.96 13.08 -11.21
C SER A 417 -6.06 12.24 -12.49
N ILE A 418 -5.93 12.83 -13.67
CA ILE A 418 -6.01 12.18 -14.97
C ILE A 418 -4.75 12.56 -15.75
N LYS A 419 -3.63 11.92 -15.40
CA LYS A 419 -2.58 11.68 -16.38
C LYS A 419 -2.77 10.27 -16.92
N PRO A 420 -2.78 10.11 -18.25
CA PRO A 420 -2.98 8.82 -18.92
C PRO A 420 -1.88 7.83 -18.59
#